data_17657ed34c53680c2feb15c5fff9a165
#
_entry.id   17657ed34c53680c2feb15c5fff9a165
#
_cell.length_a   1.000
_cell.length_b   1.000
_cell.length_c   1.000
_cell.angle_alpha   90.00
_cell.angle_beta   90.00
_cell.angle_gamma   90.00
#
_symmetry.space_group_name_H-M   'P 1'
#
loop_
_entity.id
_entity.type
_entity.pdbx_description
1 polymer ?
#
loop_
_entity_poly.entity_id
_entity_poly.type
_entity_poly.pdbx_seq_one_letter_code
_entity_poly.pdbx_strand_id
1 'polypeptide(L)'
;MSSPATTANVSVDSPYYGNIEKLSAMGYLDTMPNGAKPYSRMQMAQWVVQAQDKAQTKPMPKYLADQVDALAQYVAPEVASLRGEKTYDPLKLRSVSLTAAAQLSDTSRHSYSRAVNAGWQTFGANRNGYKYGRDGNGILEAEISGNIGHETAIALRPRFSYDKDNDFSASLEEGYIKTRAGIWAFEAGKEAMSWGQGETGNLALGNNMRPLTTIQAHFIEPQKVGGFFRFLGQADVHLFYGFLEGDRRDRAAARGMTDYDDAGLIGIRADFSPTSYFTFGLSRLSMLGGDGNGLDSSDWGHWLYGRNDDADKDRWDDIAGGDFRLSLPGVTFYGELYGEDQSHYMPSKVAYRAGIYLPKLTHDGSWDMTLEMADTSDAWYGHQRFNNGWTYHDAIMGDAMGRDARKYYGAIRHYLPNETSIGLYAQRTEMERGMRIHPTVNEFGLTGQTKLAQDVYLNGIIGYANVENADFTIHTDHDKFATATIQWRY
;
A
#
# COMPACT_ATOMS: atom_id res chain seq x y z
N MET A 1 -14.90 -30.07 -9.73
CA MET A 1 -14.26 -28.88 -10.29
C MET A 1 -12.85 -28.84 -9.76
N SER A 2 -11.83 -28.74 -10.60
CA SER A 2 -10.46 -28.53 -10.13
C SER A 2 -10.39 -27.18 -9.41
N SER A 3 -9.75 -27.13 -8.25
CA SER A 3 -9.49 -25.86 -7.57
C SER A 3 -8.77 -24.88 -8.51
N PRO A 4 -9.08 -23.57 -8.45
CA PRO A 4 -8.34 -22.59 -9.22
C PRO A 4 -6.84 -22.68 -8.93
N ALA A 5 -6.02 -22.45 -9.95
CA ALA A 5 -4.57 -22.45 -9.79
C ALA A 5 -4.13 -21.38 -8.79
N THR A 6 -3.03 -21.63 -8.08
CA THR A 6 -2.34 -20.58 -7.32
C THR A 6 -1.77 -19.58 -8.30
N THR A 7 -1.94 -18.28 -8.05
CA THR A 7 -1.49 -17.22 -8.97
C THR A 7 -0.62 -16.20 -8.25
N ALA A 8 0.25 -15.54 -9.00
CA ALA A 8 1.00 -14.38 -8.51
C ALA A 8 0.05 -13.25 -8.10
N ASN A 9 0.56 -12.30 -7.33
CA ASN A 9 -0.18 -11.14 -6.88
C ASN A 9 -0.05 -9.98 -7.87
N VAL A 10 -1.03 -9.08 -7.84
CA VAL A 10 -0.98 -7.81 -8.56
C VAL A 10 -0.28 -6.80 -7.66
N SER A 11 0.81 -6.19 -8.14
CA SER A 11 1.58 -5.22 -7.35
C SER A 11 0.73 -4.08 -6.80
N VAL A 12 1.01 -3.65 -5.57
CA VAL A 12 0.22 -2.63 -4.87
C VAL A 12 0.20 -1.25 -5.56
N ASP A 13 1.18 -0.96 -6.40
CA ASP A 13 1.25 0.25 -7.21
C ASP A 13 0.51 0.15 -8.56
N SER A 14 -0.16 -0.96 -8.82
CA SER A 14 -0.93 -1.16 -10.05
C SER A 14 -2.17 -0.26 -10.11
N PRO A 15 -2.46 0.37 -11.26
CA PRO A 15 -3.67 1.17 -11.44
C PRO A 15 -4.97 0.37 -11.35
N TYR A 16 -4.91 -0.95 -11.47
CA TYR A 16 -6.09 -1.81 -11.39
C TYR A 16 -6.80 -1.79 -10.02
N TYR A 17 -6.09 -1.45 -8.95
CA TYR A 17 -6.71 -1.28 -7.63
C TYR A 17 -7.77 -0.18 -7.64
N GLY A 18 -7.48 0.96 -8.28
CA GLY A 18 -8.45 2.03 -8.46
C GLY A 18 -9.65 1.60 -9.30
N ASN A 19 -9.44 0.79 -10.34
CA ASN A 19 -10.52 0.26 -11.17
C ASN A 19 -11.47 -0.64 -10.36
N ILE A 20 -10.93 -1.51 -9.51
CA ILE A 20 -11.72 -2.38 -8.63
C ILE A 20 -12.52 -1.57 -7.61
N GLU A 21 -11.92 -0.56 -7.00
CA GLU A 21 -12.62 0.33 -6.07
C GLU A 21 -13.78 1.07 -6.75
N LYS A 22 -13.56 1.54 -7.97
CA LYS A 22 -14.60 2.18 -8.79
C LYS A 22 -15.75 1.22 -9.09
N LEU A 23 -15.45 -0.01 -9.52
CA LEU A 23 -16.44 -1.05 -9.78
C LEU A 23 -17.26 -1.38 -8.53
N SER A 24 -16.60 -1.50 -7.38
CA SER A 24 -17.27 -1.73 -6.10
C SER A 24 -18.20 -0.57 -5.73
N ALA A 25 -17.71 0.65 -5.80
CA ALA A 25 -18.49 1.85 -5.47
C ALA A 25 -19.67 2.10 -6.42
N MET A 26 -19.54 1.67 -7.68
CA MET A 26 -20.60 1.74 -8.69
C MET A 26 -21.61 0.57 -8.59
N GLY A 27 -21.39 -0.38 -7.69
CA GLY A 27 -22.32 -1.47 -7.41
C GLY A 27 -22.21 -2.68 -8.35
N TYR A 28 -21.05 -2.90 -8.97
CA TYR A 28 -20.80 -4.07 -9.83
C TYR A 28 -20.10 -5.22 -9.11
N LEU A 29 -19.71 -5.03 -7.87
CA LEU A 29 -19.10 -6.08 -7.01
C LEU A 29 -19.94 -6.25 -5.75
N ASP A 30 -20.04 -7.47 -5.25
CA ASP A 30 -20.87 -7.76 -4.08
C ASP A 30 -20.11 -7.53 -2.78
N THR A 31 -19.12 -8.35 -2.47
CA THR A 31 -18.33 -8.23 -1.24
C THR A 31 -16.85 -8.20 -1.55
N MET A 32 -16.13 -7.36 -0.82
CA MET A 32 -14.69 -7.23 -0.95
C MET A 32 -14.04 -7.10 0.43
N PRO A 33 -13.52 -8.18 1.02
CA PRO A 33 -12.51 -8.05 2.06
C PRO A 33 -11.25 -7.47 1.42
N ASN A 34 -11.08 -6.15 1.48
CA ASN A 34 -10.14 -5.41 0.63
C ASN A 34 -9.07 -4.64 1.40
N GLY A 35 -8.96 -4.89 2.69
CA GLY A 35 -8.04 -4.13 3.54
C GLY A 35 -6.58 -4.56 3.44
N ALA A 36 -6.28 -5.75 2.93
CA ALA A 36 -4.92 -6.26 2.80
C ALA A 36 -4.53 -6.41 1.33
N LYS A 37 -3.61 -5.58 0.88
CA LYS A 37 -3.02 -5.63 -0.47
C LYS A 37 -1.60 -6.22 -0.37
N PRO A 38 -1.11 -6.94 -1.37
CA PRO A 38 -1.68 -7.15 -2.71
C PRO A 38 -2.76 -8.23 -2.76
N TYR A 39 -3.62 -8.12 -3.78
CA TYR A 39 -4.55 -9.18 -4.16
C TYR A 39 -3.93 -10.10 -5.21
N SER A 40 -4.33 -11.38 -5.22
CA SER A 40 -3.91 -12.31 -6.25
C SER A 40 -4.56 -11.98 -7.60
N ARG A 41 -3.91 -12.40 -8.68
CA ARG A 41 -4.49 -12.31 -10.04
C ARG A 41 -5.83 -13.06 -10.12
N MET A 42 -5.94 -14.20 -9.44
CA MET A 42 -7.20 -14.96 -9.36
C MET A 42 -8.30 -14.17 -8.67
N GLN A 43 -8.00 -13.44 -7.58
CA GLN A 43 -8.98 -12.59 -6.90
C GLN A 43 -9.45 -11.45 -7.82
N MET A 44 -8.54 -10.81 -8.54
CA MET A 44 -8.90 -9.80 -9.54
C MET A 44 -9.79 -10.40 -10.63
N ALA A 45 -9.48 -11.60 -11.11
CA ALA A 45 -10.28 -12.29 -12.11
C ALA A 45 -11.69 -12.64 -11.60
N GLN A 46 -11.84 -13.05 -10.35
CA GLN A 46 -13.14 -13.29 -9.73
C GLN A 46 -14.01 -12.01 -9.75
N TRP A 47 -13.43 -10.87 -9.42
CA TRP A 47 -14.14 -9.58 -9.47
C TRP A 47 -14.48 -9.17 -10.90
N VAL A 48 -13.56 -9.38 -11.84
CA VAL A 48 -13.84 -9.13 -13.28
C VAL A 48 -15.03 -9.95 -13.77
N VAL A 49 -15.05 -11.24 -13.48
CA VAL A 49 -16.16 -12.12 -13.87
C VAL A 49 -17.47 -11.66 -13.24
N GLN A 50 -17.45 -11.27 -11.97
CA GLN A 50 -18.61 -10.72 -11.28
C GLN A 50 -19.13 -9.45 -11.95
N ALA A 51 -18.23 -8.53 -12.29
CA ALA A 51 -18.58 -7.27 -12.98
C ALA A 51 -19.13 -7.52 -14.38
N GLN A 52 -18.54 -8.44 -15.14
CA GLN A 52 -19.02 -8.84 -16.47
C GLN A 52 -20.42 -9.44 -16.40
N ASP A 53 -20.67 -10.31 -15.44
CA ASP A 53 -21.97 -10.96 -15.27
C ASP A 53 -23.04 -9.93 -14.85
N LYS A 54 -22.71 -9.02 -13.95
CA LYS A 54 -23.61 -7.94 -13.54
C LYS A 54 -23.92 -6.95 -14.66
N ALA A 55 -22.96 -6.70 -15.54
CA ALA A 55 -23.15 -5.81 -16.70
C ALA A 55 -24.17 -6.32 -17.71
N GLN A 56 -24.54 -7.60 -17.67
CA GLN A 56 -25.58 -8.16 -18.53
C GLN A 56 -26.98 -7.66 -18.15
N THR A 57 -27.20 -7.34 -16.89
CA THR A 57 -28.49 -6.90 -16.36
C THR A 57 -28.50 -5.43 -15.90
N LYS A 58 -27.34 -4.89 -15.59
CA LYS A 58 -27.13 -3.50 -15.18
C LYS A 58 -26.27 -2.78 -16.21
N PRO A 59 -26.77 -1.80 -16.95
CA PRO A 59 -25.99 -1.09 -17.97
C PRO A 59 -24.70 -0.50 -17.37
N MET A 60 -23.58 -0.71 -18.05
CA MET A 60 -22.27 -0.22 -17.65
C MET A 60 -21.83 0.91 -18.61
N PRO A 61 -21.43 2.08 -18.09
CA PRO A 61 -20.87 3.14 -18.92
C PRO A 61 -19.66 2.69 -19.71
N LYS A 62 -19.45 3.25 -20.91
CA LYS A 62 -18.38 2.85 -21.81
C LYS A 62 -16.98 2.91 -21.18
N TYR A 63 -16.67 3.99 -20.45
CA TYR A 63 -15.36 4.14 -19.78
C TYR A 63 -15.10 3.01 -18.78
N LEU A 64 -16.14 2.60 -18.04
CA LEU A 64 -16.04 1.54 -17.03
C LEU A 64 -15.95 0.15 -17.68
N ALA A 65 -16.70 -0.08 -18.76
CA ALA A 65 -16.58 -1.29 -19.56
C ALA A 65 -15.16 -1.44 -20.14
N ASP A 66 -14.56 -0.38 -20.62
CA ASP A 66 -13.17 -0.38 -21.11
C ASP A 66 -12.16 -0.75 -20.00
N GLN A 67 -12.37 -0.27 -18.77
CA GLN A 67 -11.56 -0.64 -17.61
C GLN A 67 -11.71 -2.13 -17.26
N VAL A 68 -12.93 -2.66 -17.31
CA VAL A 68 -13.18 -4.10 -17.09
C VAL A 68 -12.52 -4.94 -18.17
N ASP A 69 -12.62 -4.56 -19.43
CA ASP A 69 -12.00 -5.27 -20.54
C ASP A 69 -10.46 -5.29 -20.41
N ALA A 70 -9.86 -4.17 -20.03
CA ALA A 70 -8.42 -4.09 -19.82
C ALA A 70 -7.95 -4.99 -18.66
N LEU A 71 -8.68 -4.98 -17.56
CA LEU A 71 -8.38 -5.86 -16.44
C LEU A 71 -8.61 -7.33 -16.81
N ALA A 72 -9.66 -7.64 -17.58
CA ALA A 72 -9.91 -8.98 -18.08
C ALA A 72 -8.78 -9.49 -18.98
N GLN A 73 -8.20 -8.64 -19.81
CA GLN A 73 -7.02 -8.99 -20.61
C GLN A 73 -5.79 -9.24 -19.74
N TYR A 74 -5.58 -8.40 -18.73
CA TYR A 74 -4.45 -8.55 -17.80
C TYR A 74 -4.48 -9.87 -17.04
N VAL A 75 -5.66 -10.35 -16.65
CA VAL A 75 -5.87 -11.62 -15.94
C VAL A 75 -6.58 -12.66 -16.81
N ALA A 76 -6.35 -12.62 -18.11
CA ALA A 76 -7.06 -13.47 -19.07
C ALA A 76 -6.99 -14.98 -18.79
N PRO A 77 -5.85 -15.59 -18.41
CA PRO A 77 -5.80 -17.00 -18.08
C PRO A 77 -6.69 -17.37 -16.90
N GLU A 78 -6.74 -16.51 -15.89
CA GLU A 78 -7.54 -16.72 -14.69
C GLU A 78 -9.04 -16.56 -15.00
N VAL A 79 -9.43 -15.57 -15.80
CA VAL A 79 -10.81 -15.39 -16.26
C VAL A 79 -11.28 -16.61 -17.05
N ALA A 80 -10.46 -17.09 -18.00
CA ALA A 80 -10.76 -18.29 -18.78
C ALA A 80 -10.94 -19.52 -17.87
N SER A 81 -10.08 -19.68 -16.87
CA SER A 81 -10.20 -20.75 -15.89
C SER A 81 -11.53 -20.68 -15.12
N LEU A 82 -11.94 -19.50 -14.69
CA LEU A 82 -13.23 -19.29 -14.02
C LEU A 82 -14.44 -19.55 -14.91
N ARG A 83 -14.27 -19.37 -16.23
CA ARG A 83 -15.29 -19.70 -17.26
C ARG A 83 -15.29 -21.20 -17.63
N GLY A 84 -14.45 -22.02 -17.01
CA GLY A 84 -14.42 -23.47 -17.20
C GLY A 84 -13.43 -23.97 -18.25
N GLU A 85 -12.57 -23.11 -18.78
CA GLU A 85 -11.51 -23.50 -19.70
C GLU A 85 -10.31 -24.07 -18.96
N LYS A 86 -9.62 -25.02 -19.57
CA LYS A 86 -8.34 -25.49 -19.05
C LYS A 86 -7.24 -24.55 -19.53
N THR A 87 -6.68 -23.82 -18.60
CA THR A 87 -5.61 -22.85 -18.90
C THR A 87 -4.39 -23.12 -18.02
N TYR A 88 -3.22 -22.80 -18.57
CA TYR A 88 -1.95 -22.79 -17.85
C TYR A 88 -1.23 -21.50 -18.21
N ASP A 89 -0.77 -20.79 -17.19
CA ASP A 89 -0.10 -19.51 -17.34
C ASP A 89 1.36 -19.62 -16.87
N PRO A 90 2.27 -20.03 -17.78
CA PRO A 90 3.67 -20.24 -17.42
C PRO A 90 4.36 -18.93 -17.03
N LEU A 91 5.50 -19.06 -16.39
CA LEU A 91 6.38 -17.92 -16.11
C LEU A 91 6.74 -17.20 -17.41
N LYS A 92 6.43 -15.91 -17.49
CA LYS A 92 6.66 -15.10 -18.68
C LYS A 92 6.84 -13.61 -18.34
N LEU A 93 7.40 -12.87 -19.27
CA LEU A 93 7.41 -11.40 -19.21
C LEU A 93 5.98 -10.89 -19.42
N ARG A 94 5.49 -10.08 -18.48
CA ARG A 94 4.15 -9.49 -18.51
C ARG A 94 4.14 -8.07 -19.02
N SER A 95 5.11 -7.29 -18.57
CA SER A 95 5.22 -5.89 -18.95
C SER A 95 6.65 -5.38 -18.83
N VAL A 96 6.91 -4.32 -19.58
CA VAL A 96 8.11 -3.49 -19.45
C VAL A 96 7.66 -2.05 -19.36
N SER A 97 8.19 -1.30 -18.40
CA SER A 97 7.90 0.12 -18.20
C SER A 97 9.16 0.95 -18.29
N LEU A 98 9.08 2.07 -18.99
CA LEU A 98 10.11 3.08 -19.03
C LEU A 98 9.55 4.39 -18.49
N THR A 99 10.16 4.91 -17.44
CA THR A 99 9.76 6.17 -16.80
C THR A 99 10.86 7.21 -16.96
N ALA A 100 10.48 8.38 -17.42
CA ALA A 100 11.26 9.61 -17.29
C ALA A 100 10.63 10.47 -16.19
N ALA A 101 11.44 10.93 -15.24
CA ALA A 101 11.00 11.78 -14.15
C ALA A 101 11.90 13.00 -14.01
N ALA A 102 11.32 14.11 -13.57
CA ALA A 102 12.04 15.32 -13.22
C ALA A 102 11.66 15.77 -11.81
N GLN A 103 12.65 15.86 -10.93
CA GLN A 103 12.53 16.38 -9.57
C GLN A 103 13.30 17.70 -9.49
N LEU A 104 12.61 18.81 -9.64
CA LEU A 104 13.19 20.15 -9.61
C LEU A 104 12.98 20.76 -8.22
N SER A 105 13.95 20.57 -7.35
CA SER A 105 13.97 21.06 -5.98
C SER A 105 15.40 21.40 -5.57
N ASP A 106 15.54 22.35 -4.66
CA ASP A 106 16.85 22.71 -4.10
C ASP A 106 17.43 21.57 -3.27
N THR A 107 16.55 20.89 -2.52
CA THR A 107 16.87 19.73 -1.71
C THR A 107 15.98 18.56 -2.12
N SER A 108 16.59 17.49 -2.59
CA SER A 108 15.81 16.31 -3.03
C SER A 108 15.20 15.51 -1.88
N ARG A 109 15.79 15.61 -0.67
CA ARG A 109 15.37 14.83 0.50
C ARG A 109 15.41 15.66 1.76
N HIS A 110 14.42 15.43 2.61
CA HIS A 110 14.25 16.05 3.91
C HIS A 110 14.25 15.00 5.01
N SER A 111 14.50 15.43 6.25
CA SER A 111 14.52 14.55 7.41
C SER A 111 13.28 14.78 8.29
N TYR A 112 12.83 13.72 8.94
CA TYR A 112 11.91 13.82 10.07
C TYR A 112 12.65 14.33 11.31
N SER A 113 11.93 14.53 12.41
CA SER A 113 12.53 14.87 13.68
C SER A 113 13.42 13.74 14.22
N ARG A 114 14.10 14.02 15.32
CA ARG A 114 14.99 13.05 15.95
C ARG A 114 14.31 11.73 16.38
N ALA A 115 12.99 11.74 16.56
CA ALA A 115 12.23 10.57 16.97
C ALA A 115 12.04 9.51 15.87
N VAL A 116 12.23 9.88 14.59
CA VAL A 116 12.08 8.99 13.45
C VAL A 116 13.26 9.17 12.50
N ASN A 117 14.11 8.17 12.43
CA ASN A 117 15.32 8.21 11.59
C ASN A 117 15.02 7.77 10.16
N ALA A 118 14.37 8.63 9.42
CA ALA A 118 14.04 8.42 8.01
C ALA A 118 14.01 9.75 7.26
N GLY A 119 13.97 9.66 5.93
CA GLY A 119 13.82 10.79 5.04
C GLY A 119 12.50 10.77 4.28
N TRP A 120 12.12 11.93 3.75
CA TRP A 120 10.94 12.10 2.90
C TRP A 120 11.25 13.03 1.72
N GLN A 121 10.41 12.94 0.69
CA GLN A 121 10.46 13.81 -0.50
C GLN A 121 9.06 14.29 -0.82
N THR A 122 8.95 15.47 -1.39
CA THR A 122 7.72 15.86 -2.12
C THR A 122 7.50 14.89 -3.28
N PHE A 123 6.25 14.49 -3.50
CA PHE A 123 5.86 13.49 -4.52
C PHE A 123 6.49 12.09 -4.36
N GLY A 124 7.16 11.84 -3.23
CA GLY A 124 7.89 10.59 -2.98
C GLY A 124 7.13 9.54 -2.17
N ALA A 125 5.97 9.86 -1.61
CA ALA A 125 5.21 8.93 -0.78
C ALA A 125 4.59 7.78 -1.58
N ASN A 126 4.53 6.59 -0.97
CA ASN A 126 3.87 5.40 -1.51
C ASN A 126 4.43 4.95 -2.88
N ARG A 127 5.73 5.03 -3.04
CA ARG A 127 6.44 4.62 -4.27
C ARG A 127 7.41 3.46 -4.04
N ASN A 128 7.04 2.53 -3.17
CA ASN A 128 7.87 1.38 -2.80
C ASN A 128 9.28 1.78 -2.33
N GLY A 129 9.38 2.90 -1.62
CA GLY A 129 10.65 3.41 -1.09
C GLY A 129 11.60 3.98 -2.14
N TYR A 130 11.17 4.14 -3.39
CA TYR A 130 11.99 4.76 -4.43
C TYR A 130 12.27 6.23 -4.10
N LYS A 131 13.52 6.64 -4.25
CA LYS A 131 14.00 8.00 -4.01
C LYS A 131 14.44 8.62 -5.34
N TYR A 132 13.75 9.66 -5.77
CA TYR A 132 14.16 10.43 -6.95
C TYR A 132 15.40 11.26 -6.66
N GLY A 133 16.35 11.27 -7.59
CA GLY A 133 17.42 12.23 -7.61
C GLY A 133 16.93 13.59 -8.16
N ARG A 134 17.68 14.65 -7.90
CA ARG A 134 17.38 15.98 -8.45
C ARG A 134 17.54 15.98 -9.97
N ASP A 135 16.75 16.80 -10.61
CA ASP A 135 16.64 16.95 -12.07
C ASP A 135 16.12 15.67 -12.75
N GLY A 136 16.82 15.14 -13.72
CA GLY A 136 16.36 14.02 -14.53
C GLY A 136 16.58 12.65 -13.91
N ASN A 137 15.58 11.77 -14.05
CA ASN A 137 15.63 10.37 -13.64
C ASN A 137 15.15 9.49 -14.79
N GLY A 138 15.81 8.37 -15.01
CA GLY A 138 15.37 7.30 -15.91
C GLY A 138 15.17 6.01 -15.13
N ILE A 139 14.03 5.34 -15.34
CA ILE A 139 13.68 4.12 -14.61
C ILE A 139 13.15 3.11 -15.62
N LEU A 140 13.77 1.92 -15.64
CA LEU A 140 13.30 0.77 -16.41
C LEU A 140 12.89 -0.34 -15.45
N GLU A 141 11.66 -0.83 -15.60
CA GLU A 141 11.14 -1.93 -14.82
C GLU A 141 10.56 -3.01 -15.73
N ALA A 142 10.61 -4.25 -15.28
CA ALA A 142 9.92 -5.37 -15.91
C ALA A 142 9.11 -6.14 -14.87
N GLU A 143 8.00 -6.71 -15.29
CA GLU A 143 7.19 -7.64 -14.51
C GLU A 143 7.27 -9.02 -15.16
N ILE A 144 7.77 -10.00 -14.41
CA ILE A 144 7.88 -11.39 -14.82
C ILE A 144 7.12 -12.20 -13.78
N SER A 145 6.11 -12.93 -14.20
CA SER A 145 5.36 -13.79 -13.29
C SER A 145 4.69 -14.93 -14.01
N GLY A 146 4.26 -15.92 -13.25
CA GLY A 146 3.54 -17.07 -13.78
C GLY A 146 3.66 -18.29 -12.87
N ASN A 147 3.20 -19.41 -13.38
CA ASN A 147 3.12 -20.65 -12.65
C ASN A 147 4.25 -21.62 -12.99
N ILE A 148 4.68 -22.34 -11.97
CA ILE A 148 5.49 -23.55 -12.09
C ILE A 148 4.60 -24.69 -11.55
N GLY A 149 3.99 -25.47 -12.45
CA GLY A 149 2.94 -26.38 -12.08
C GLY A 149 1.64 -25.67 -11.68
N HIS A 150 0.76 -26.40 -11.00
CA HIS A 150 -0.60 -25.89 -10.67
C HIS A 150 -0.66 -25.14 -9.34
N GLU A 151 0.16 -25.53 -8.37
CA GLU A 151 0.09 -25.03 -7.00
C GLU A 151 1.13 -23.96 -6.64
N THR A 152 2.03 -23.64 -7.56
CA THR A 152 3.14 -22.71 -7.28
C THR A 152 3.20 -21.60 -8.32
N ALA A 153 3.33 -20.37 -7.85
CA ALA A 153 3.56 -19.19 -8.67
C ALA A 153 4.86 -18.50 -8.25
N ILE A 154 5.48 -17.82 -9.20
CA ILE A 154 6.69 -17.01 -9.01
C ILE A 154 6.44 -15.63 -9.61
N ALA A 155 6.97 -14.60 -8.97
CA ALA A 155 7.00 -13.25 -9.49
C ALA A 155 8.37 -12.60 -9.27
N LEU A 156 8.81 -11.83 -10.26
CA LEU A 156 10.06 -11.07 -10.25
C LEU A 156 9.80 -9.68 -10.85
N ARG A 157 10.29 -8.63 -10.20
CA ARG A 157 10.25 -7.24 -10.69
C ARG A 157 11.63 -6.59 -10.60
N PRO A 158 12.48 -6.78 -11.61
CA PRO A 158 13.74 -6.06 -11.70
C PRO A 158 13.52 -4.59 -12.04
N ARG A 159 14.34 -3.71 -11.44
CA ARG A 159 14.38 -2.28 -11.69
C ARG A 159 15.81 -1.85 -12.00
N PHE A 160 15.95 -1.03 -13.03
CA PHE A 160 17.18 -0.31 -13.35
C PHE A 160 16.86 1.18 -13.33
N SER A 161 17.70 1.97 -12.68
CA SER A 161 17.49 3.42 -12.59
C SER A 161 18.80 4.17 -12.74
N TYR A 162 18.68 5.42 -13.22
CA TYR A 162 19.80 6.34 -13.29
C TYR A 162 19.34 7.76 -12.95
N ASP A 163 20.07 8.42 -12.09
CA ASP A 163 20.00 9.86 -11.84
C ASP A 163 21.35 10.36 -11.33
N LYS A 164 21.55 11.69 -11.32
CA LYS A 164 22.85 12.28 -10.96
C LYS A 164 23.21 12.15 -9.48
N ASP A 165 22.26 11.95 -8.59
CA ASP A 165 22.50 11.87 -7.14
C ASP A 165 22.79 10.44 -6.69
N ASN A 166 22.20 9.42 -7.36
CA ASN A 166 22.34 8.02 -7.00
C ASN A 166 23.11 7.17 -8.03
N ASP A 167 23.53 7.78 -9.16
CA ASP A 167 24.14 7.09 -10.29
C ASP A 167 23.30 5.94 -10.84
N PHE A 168 23.92 4.96 -11.47
CA PHE A 168 23.24 3.76 -11.93
C PHE A 168 22.96 2.81 -10.78
N SER A 169 21.73 2.32 -10.69
CA SER A 169 21.29 1.34 -9.70
C SER A 169 20.50 0.22 -10.37
N ALA A 170 20.77 -0.99 -9.95
CA ALA A 170 20.00 -2.18 -10.33
C ALA A 170 19.51 -2.86 -9.06
N SER A 171 18.22 -3.18 -9.01
CA SER A 171 17.58 -3.82 -7.87
C SER A 171 16.52 -4.80 -8.28
N LEU A 172 16.24 -5.77 -7.43
CA LEU A 172 15.07 -6.59 -7.50
C LEU A 172 14.03 -5.98 -6.56
N GLU A 173 13.03 -5.29 -7.11
CA GLU A 173 11.99 -4.63 -6.31
C GLU A 173 11.11 -5.65 -5.62
N GLU A 174 10.63 -6.62 -6.36
CA GLU A 174 9.87 -7.74 -5.84
C GLU A 174 10.43 -9.04 -6.40
N GLY A 175 10.44 -10.07 -5.56
CA GLY A 175 10.82 -11.41 -5.96
C GLY A 175 10.35 -12.39 -4.90
N TYR A 176 9.36 -13.21 -5.22
CA TYR A 176 8.78 -14.14 -4.27
C TYR A 176 8.27 -15.42 -4.95
N ILE A 177 8.15 -16.44 -4.15
CA ILE A 177 7.50 -17.70 -4.48
C ILE A 177 6.25 -17.85 -3.62
N LYS A 178 5.18 -18.33 -4.21
CA LYS A 178 3.88 -18.55 -3.57
C LYS A 178 3.43 -19.96 -3.86
N THR A 179 3.04 -20.70 -2.81
CA THR A 179 2.53 -22.05 -2.95
C THR A 179 1.26 -22.23 -2.10
N ARG A 180 0.42 -23.18 -2.50
CA ARG A 180 -0.86 -23.45 -1.83
C ARG A 180 -0.81 -24.76 -1.05
N ALA A 181 -1.45 -24.75 0.11
CA ALA A 181 -1.79 -25.95 0.88
C ALA A 181 -3.19 -25.79 1.49
N GLY A 182 -4.17 -26.47 0.93
CA GLY A 182 -5.57 -26.34 1.34
C GLY A 182 -6.13 -24.95 1.09
N ILE A 183 -6.66 -24.32 2.13
CA ILE A 183 -7.17 -22.94 2.08
C ILE A 183 -6.07 -21.88 2.27
N TRP A 184 -4.84 -22.30 2.59
CA TRP A 184 -3.72 -21.42 2.87
C TRP A 184 -2.81 -21.26 1.66
N ALA A 185 -2.35 -20.04 1.47
CA ALA A 185 -1.20 -19.72 0.63
C ALA A 185 -0.01 -19.38 1.52
N PHE A 186 1.16 -19.84 1.11
CA PHE A 186 2.43 -19.52 1.75
C PHE A 186 3.30 -18.79 0.75
N GLU A 187 3.87 -17.66 1.17
CA GLU A 187 4.75 -16.85 0.35
C GLU A 187 6.08 -16.65 1.06
N ALA A 188 7.15 -16.62 0.31
CA ALA A 188 8.47 -16.26 0.79
C ALA A 188 9.19 -15.40 -0.24
N GLY A 189 9.77 -14.30 0.20
CA GLY A 189 10.52 -13.39 -0.65
C GLY A 189 10.21 -11.94 -0.35
N LYS A 190 10.46 -11.08 -1.32
CA LYS A 190 10.40 -9.64 -1.23
C LYS A 190 9.14 -9.13 -1.95
N GLU A 191 8.25 -8.49 -1.22
CA GLU A 191 6.98 -8.00 -1.75
C GLU A 191 6.52 -6.73 -1.04
N ALA A 192 6.00 -5.77 -1.80
CA ALA A 192 5.32 -4.61 -1.26
C ALA A 192 3.93 -4.98 -0.74
N MET A 193 3.59 -4.48 0.45
CA MET A 193 2.31 -4.69 1.10
C MET A 193 1.68 -3.36 1.51
N SER A 194 0.36 -3.35 1.60
CA SER A 194 -0.38 -2.18 2.10
C SER A 194 -1.65 -2.65 2.80
N TRP A 195 -1.75 -2.36 4.09
CA TRP A 195 -2.87 -2.75 4.94
C TRP A 195 -3.66 -1.52 5.38
N GLY A 196 -4.92 -1.45 4.98
CA GLY A 196 -5.83 -0.36 5.28
C GLY A 196 -6.65 0.09 4.08
N GLN A 197 -7.36 1.21 4.24
CA GLN A 197 -8.28 1.75 3.26
C GLN A 197 -7.84 3.11 2.68
N GLY A 198 -6.73 3.67 3.14
CA GLY A 198 -6.31 5.02 2.80
C GLY A 198 -5.95 5.22 1.32
N GLU A 199 -6.37 6.33 0.78
CA GLU A 199 -6.01 6.79 -0.56
C GLU A 199 -4.57 7.33 -0.59
N THR A 200 -4.18 8.08 0.45
CA THR A 200 -2.88 8.77 0.52
C THR A 200 -1.83 8.01 1.34
N GLY A 201 -2.12 6.82 1.76
CA GLY A 201 -1.27 5.96 2.58
C GLY A 201 -2.06 5.27 3.67
N ASN A 202 -1.40 4.42 4.43
CA ASN A 202 -1.97 3.71 5.57
C ASN A 202 -1.15 3.94 6.83
N LEU A 203 -1.81 3.94 7.99
CA LEU A 203 -1.17 4.36 9.25
C LEU A 203 -0.18 3.35 9.79
N ALA A 204 -0.42 2.05 9.60
CA ALA A 204 0.41 1.01 10.19
C ALA A 204 1.39 0.37 9.22
N LEU A 205 0.93 0.01 8.02
CA LEU A 205 1.75 -0.66 7.00
C LEU A 205 1.31 -0.21 5.61
N GLY A 206 2.24 0.28 4.84
CA GLY A 206 2.02 0.71 3.47
C GLY A 206 3.24 0.54 2.58
N ASN A 207 3.10 0.94 1.33
CA ASN A 207 4.17 0.88 0.33
C ASN A 207 5.01 2.18 0.26
N ASN A 208 5.03 2.97 1.34
CA ASN A 208 5.96 4.10 1.49
C ASN A 208 7.42 3.63 1.67
N MET A 209 7.61 2.46 2.20
CA MET A 209 8.91 1.80 2.34
C MET A 209 9.21 0.89 1.14
N ARG A 210 10.48 0.44 1.03
CA ARG A 210 10.86 -0.63 0.11
C ARG A 210 10.03 -1.89 0.35
N PRO A 211 9.81 -2.73 -0.69
CA PRO A 211 9.24 -4.05 -0.49
C PRO A 211 10.01 -4.85 0.57
N LEU A 212 9.28 -5.36 1.54
CA LEU A 212 9.85 -6.07 2.70
C LEU A 212 10.08 -7.54 2.36
N THR A 213 11.20 -8.09 2.80
CA THR A 213 11.43 -9.54 2.75
C THR A 213 10.64 -10.21 3.86
N THR A 214 9.78 -11.16 3.49
CA THR A 214 8.83 -11.80 4.41
C THR A 214 8.71 -13.28 4.18
N ILE A 215 8.22 -13.97 5.21
CA ILE A 215 7.55 -15.26 5.12
C ILE A 215 6.10 -15.00 5.51
N GLN A 216 5.14 -15.42 4.68
CA GLN A 216 3.73 -15.13 4.86
C GLN A 216 2.89 -16.41 4.84
N ALA A 217 1.79 -16.38 5.58
CA ALA A 217 0.71 -17.34 5.47
C ALA A 217 -0.60 -16.55 5.45
N HIS A 218 -1.41 -16.75 4.41
CA HIS A 218 -2.70 -16.09 4.30
C HIS A 218 -3.73 -17.03 3.66
N PHE A 219 -5.01 -16.73 3.77
CA PHE A 219 -6.00 -17.47 3.03
C PHE A 219 -5.78 -17.28 1.53
N ILE A 220 -5.90 -18.36 0.77
CA ILE A 220 -5.77 -18.30 -0.70
C ILE A 220 -6.90 -17.46 -1.32
N GLU A 221 -8.05 -17.46 -0.69
CA GLU A 221 -9.23 -16.67 -0.99
C GLU A 221 -10.06 -16.48 0.27
N PRO A 222 -10.92 -15.45 0.36
CA PRO A 222 -11.80 -15.27 1.50
C PRO A 222 -12.68 -16.49 1.75
N GLN A 223 -12.85 -16.85 3.03
CA GLN A 223 -13.61 -18.00 3.47
C GLN A 223 -14.91 -17.57 4.13
N LYS A 224 -15.99 -18.31 3.89
CA LYS A 224 -17.25 -18.14 4.63
C LYS A 224 -17.07 -18.46 6.09
N VAL A 225 -17.50 -17.57 6.96
CA VAL A 225 -17.54 -17.80 8.40
C VAL A 225 -18.79 -18.60 8.75
N GLY A 226 -18.60 -19.73 9.43
CA GLY A 226 -19.68 -20.61 9.85
C GLY A 226 -20.04 -20.50 11.33
N GLY A 227 -21.09 -21.25 11.75
CA GLY A 227 -21.48 -21.36 13.15
C GLY A 227 -22.03 -20.07 13.75
N PHE A 228 -21.68 -19.83 15.02
CA PHE A 228 -22.12 -18.66 15.77
C PHE A 228 -21.68 -17.34 15.15
N PHE A 229 -20.49 -17.30 14.55
CA PHE A 229 -19.91 -16.10 13.93
C PHE A 229 -20.31 -15.89 12.47
N ARG A 230 -21.28 -16.61 11.93
CA ARG A 230 -21.75 -16.48 10.55
C ARG A 230 -22.16 -15.05 10.14
N PHE A 231 -22.49 -14.20 11.12
CA PHE A 231 -22.84 -12.79 10.88
C PHE A 231 -21.64 -11.96 10.39
N LEU A 232 -20.41 -12.45 10.52
CA LEU A 232 -19.21 -11.82 10.00
C LEU A 232 -19.05 -11.99 8.48
N GLY A 233 -19.87 -12.85 7.87
CA GLY A 233 -19.92 -13.06 6.43
C GLY A 233 -18.73 -13.84 5.90
N GLN A 234 -17.81 -13.16 5.25
CA GLN A 234 -16.55 -13.73 4.77
C GLN A 234 -15.39 -13.21 5.63
N ALA A 235 -14.36 -14.03 5.77
CA ALA A 235 -13.13 -13.68 6.46
C ALA A 235 -11.92 -13.91 5.56
N ASP A 236 -10.95 -13.02 5.65
CA ASP A 236 -9.61 -13.18 5.08
C ASP A 236 -8.58 -12.95 6.19
N VAL A 237 -7.56 -13.81 6.25
CA VAL A 237 -6.54 -13.78 7.30
C VAL A 237 -5.16 -13.69 6.67
N HIS A 238 -4.34 -12.78 7.20
CA HIS A 238 -2.96 -12.58 6.78
C HIS A 238 -2.04 -12.61 8.00
N LEU A 239 -0.98 -13.40 7.89
CA LEU A 239 0.10 -13.49 8.87
C LEU A 239 1.43 -13.33 8.14
N PHE A 240 2.35 -12.56 8.68
CA PHE A 240 3.70 -12.52 8.15
C PHE A 240 4.76 -12.30 9.24
N TYR A 241 5.96 -12.75 8.94
CA TYR A 241 7.20 -12.35 9.61
C TYR A 241 8.08 -11.64 8.60
N GLY A 242 8.43 -10.39 8.87
CA GLY A 242 9.29 -9.56 8.04
C GLY A 242 10.69 -9.42 8.64
N PHE A 243 11.69 -9.37 7.76
CA PHE A 243 13.10 -9.24 8.13
C PHE A 243 13.53 -7.77 7.94
N LEU A 244 13.80 -7.07 9.03
CA LEU A 244 14.28 -5.70 8.98
C LEU A 244 15.78 -5.64 8.74
N GLU A 245 16.29 -4.46 8.41
CA GLU A 245 17.69 -4.24 8.01
C GLU A 245 18.70 -4.54 9.12
N GLY A 246 19.91 -4.93 8.70
CA GLY A 246 21.02 -5.29 9.58
C GLY A 246 21.97 -4.13 9.93
N ASP A 247 21.57 -2.88 9.69
CA ASP A 247 22.37 -1.67 9.97
C ASP A 247 21.66 -0.67 10.90
N ARG A 248 20.60 -1.10 11.58
CA ARG A 248 19.79 -0.24 12.44
C ARG A 248 20.59 0.32 13.61
N ARG A 249 21.46 -0.49 14.21
CA ARG A 249 22.33 -0.08 15.31
C ARG A 249 23.28 1.04 14.88
N ASP A 250 23.95 0.89 13.77
CA ASP A 250 24.92 1.88 13.26
C ASP A 250 24.21 3.19 12.89
N ARG A 251 23.04 3.11 12.29
CA ARG A 251 22.23 4.29 11.94
C ARG A 251 21.75 5.02 13.18
N ALA A 252 21.33 4.33 14.22
CA ALA A 252 20.97 4.94 15.50
C ALA A 252 22.20 5.53 16.21
N ALA A 253 23.31 4.80 16.24
CA ALA A 253 24.56 5.24 16.88
C ALA A 253 25.10 6.54 16.26
N ALA A 254 24.96 6.73 14.95
CA ALA A 254 25.34 7.97 14.27
C ALA A 254 24.58 9.20 14.81
N ARG A 255 23.46 8.99 15.50
CA ARG A 255 22.64 10.03 16.15
C ARG A 255 22.74 10.01 17.67
N GLY A 256 23.66 9.21 18.24
CA GLY A 256 23.79 9.02 19.69
C GLY A 256 22.61 8.28 20.31
N MET A 257 22.00 7.36 19.58
CA MET A 257 20.84 6.57 19.98
C MET A 257 21.13 5.07 19.86
N THR A 258 20.16 4.25 20.26
CA THR A 258 20.26 2.78 20.23
C THR A 258 19.17 2.17 19.37
N ASP A 259 19.46 1.04 18.75
CA ASP A 259 18.50 0.20 18.01
C ASP A 259 19.10 -1.22 17.90
N TYR A 260 18.41 -2.12 17.24
CA TYR A 260 18.79 -3.51 17.10
C TYR A 260 18.85 -3.91 15.62
N ASP A 261 19.98 -4.49 15.20
CA ASP A 261 20.12 -5.05 13.87
C ASP A 261 19.28 -6.32 13.74
N ASP A 262 18.81 -6.60 12.53
CA ASP A 262 18.05 -7.81 12.22
C ASP A 262 16.80 -8.01 13.08
N ALA A 263 16.16 -6.94 13.51
CA ALA A 263 14.87 -7.02 14.16
C ALA A 263 13.82 -7.62 13.23
N GLY A 264 12.76 -8.20 13.81
CA GLY A 264 11.62 -8.74 13.06
C GLY A 264 10.43 -7.80 13.09
N LEU A 265 9.57 -7.94 12.10
CA LEU A 265 8.24 -7.35 12.08
C LEU A 265 7.22 -8.46 11.93
N ILE A 266 6.35 -8.63 12.92
CA ILE A 266 5.23 -9.58 12.83
C ILE A 266 3.97 -8.79 12.51
N GLY A 267 3.23 -9.24 11.49
CA GLY A 267 1.93 -8.72 11.14
C GLY A 267 0.84 -9.79 11.24
N ILE A 268 -0.26 -9.41 11.87
CA ILE A 268 -1.46 -10.24 12.00
C ILE A 268 -2.64 -9.38 11.57
N ARG A 269 -3.43 -9.87 10.62
CA ARG A 269 -4.62 -9.17 10.16
C ARG A 269 -5.76 -10.14 9.86
N ALA A 270 -6.98 -9.71 10.19
CA ALA A 270 -8.20 -10.37 9.77
C ALA A 270 -9.16 -9.33 9.18
N ASP A 271 -9.67 -9.61 7.98
CA ASP A 271 -10.68 -8.82 7.30
C ASP A 271 -12.00 -9.56 7.26
N PHE A 272 -13.09 -8.85 7.42
CA PHE A 272 -14.44 -9.40 7.44
C PHE A 272 -15.36 -8.60 6.52
N SER A 273 -16.28 -9.29 5.85
CA SER A 273 -17.31 -8.71 4.99
C SER A 273 -18.69 -9.19 5.44
N PRO A 274 -19.29 -8.56 6.47
CA PRO A 274 -20.60 -8.97 6.99
C PRO A 274 -21.73 -8.79 5.98
N THR A 275 -21.61 -7.80 5.12
CA THR A 275 -22.62 -7.46 4.09
C THR A 275 -21.94 -7.10 2.77
N SER A 276 -22.72 -6.96 1.71
CA SER A 276 -22.23 -6.52 0.39
C SER A 276 -21.75 -5.06 0.36
N TYR A 277 -22.03 -4.26 1.37
CA TYR A 277 -21.69 -2.84 1.42
C TYR A 277 -20.76 -2.46 2.57
N PHE A 278 -20.40 -3.40 3.45
CA PHE A 278 -19.57 -3.13 4.61
C PHE A 278 -18.47 -4.17 4.78
N THR A 279 -17.24 -3.69 4.88
CA THR A 279 -16.07 -4.48 5.26
C THR A 279 -15.30 -3.78 6.38
N PHE A 280 -14.65 -4.55 7.23
CA PHE A 280 -13.74 -4.03 8.24
C PHE A 280 -12.58 -4.98 8.46
N GLY A 281 -11.47 -4.45 8.93
CA GLY A 281 -10.27 -5.22 9.23
C GLY A 281 -9.69 -4.85 10.58
N LEU A 282 -9.05 -5.81 11.23
CA LEU A 282 -8.31 -5.64 12.47
C LEU A 282 -6.87 -6.08 12.24
N SER A 283 -5.92 -5.26 12.69
CA SER A 283 -4.50 -5.53 12.49
C SER A 283 -3.72 -5.32 13.78
N ARG A 284 -2.70 -6.13 13.96
CA ARG A 284 -1.62 -5.90 14.93
C ARG A 284 -0.29 -6.11 14.23
N LEU A 285 0.59 -5.14 14.36
CA LEU A 285 1.97 -5.21 13.87
C LEU A 285 2.92 -4.94 15.04
N SER A 286 3.96 -5.78 15.14
CA SER A 286 4.93 -5.71 16.22
C SER A 286 6.35 -5.74 15.67
N MET A 287 7.14 -4.72 15.97
CA MET A 287 8.59 -4.74 15.78
C MET A 287 9.22 -5.31 17.03
N LEU A 288 10.03 -6.36 16.89
CA LEU A 288 10.56 -7.11 18.01
C LEU A 288 11.87 -7.82 17.69
N GLY A 289 12.56 -8.30 18.72
CA GLY A 289 13.75 -9.08 18.57
C GLY A 289 14.95 -8.26 18.06
N GLY A 290 15.82 -8.91 17.31
CA GLY A 290 17.06 -8.36 16.80
C GLY A 290 18.29 -8.75 17.63
N ASP A 291 19.47 -8.48 17.10
CA ASP A 291 20.74 -8.82 17.72
C ASP A 291 20.91 -8.11 19.08
N GLY A 292 21.07 -8.91 20.13
CA GLY A 292 21.18 -8.40 21.51
C GLY A 292 19.83 -8.08 22.17
N ASN A 293 18.71 -8.37 21.52
CA ASN A 293 17.34 -8.18 22.03
C ASN A 293 16.48 -9.45 21.85
N GLY A 294 17.08 -10.62 22.04
CA GLY A 294 16.37 -11.90 21.91
C GLY A 294 15.21 -12.02 22.90
N LEU A 295 14.12 -12.63 22.47
CA LEU A 295 12.92 -12.89 23.27
C LEU A 295 12.96 -14.31 23.83
N ASP A 296 12.68 -14.46 25.12
CA ASP A 296 12.52 -15.76 25.75
C ASP A 296 11.05 -16.26 25.65
N SER A 297 10.79 -17.46 26.16
CA SER A 297 9.44 -18.05 26.10
C SER A 297 8.40 -17.24 26.89
N SER A 298 8.80 -16.59 27.97
CA SER A 298 7.94 -15.70 28.75
C SER A 298 7.59 -14.43 27.98
N ASP A 299 8.57 -13.86 27.29
CA ASP A 299 8.37 -12.69 26.42
C ASP A 299 7.35 -12.99 25.32
N TRP A 300 7.45 -14.15 24.66
CA TRP A 300 6.49 -14.58 23.65
C TRP A 300 5.08 -14.76 24.22
N GLY A 301 4.96 -15.28 25.44
CA GLY A 301 3.68 -15.34 26.13
C GLY A 301 3.10 -13.96 26.40
N HIS A 302 3.89 -13.03 26.91
CA HIS A 302 3.48 -11.64 27.13
C HIS A 302 3.10 -10.93 25.85
N TRP A 303 3.86 -11.12 24.79
CA TRP A 303 3.54 -10.58 23.48
C TRP A 303 2.18 -11.08 22.95
N LEU A 304 1.91 -12.38 23.07
CA LEU A 304 0.65 -12.96 22.60
C LEU A 304 -0.56 -12.34 23.32
N TYR A 305 -0.44 -12.11 24.63
CA TYR A 305 -1.49 -11.48 25.43
C TYR A 305 -1.48 -9.95 25.43
N GLY A 306 -0.59 -9.33 24.67
CA GLY A 306 -0.49 -7.89 24.56
C GLY A 306 -0.02 -7.19 25.83
N ARG A 307 0.77 -7.84 26.68
CA ARG A 307 1.29 -7.28 27.93
C ARG A 307 2.67 -6.69 27.73
N ASN A 308 2.75 -5.36 27.70
CA ASN A 308 3.98 -4.58 27.59
C ASN A 308 4.02 -3.42 28.62
N ASP A 309 3.40 -3.62 29.76
CA ASP A 309 3.08 -2.57 30.74
C ASP A 309 4.20 -2.28 31.77
N ASP A 310 5.25 -3.10 31.82
CA ASP A 310 6.42 -2.84 32.67
C ASP A 310 7.54 -2.18 31.84
N ALA A 311 8.06 -1.05 32.33
CA ALA A 311 9.15 -0.32 31.65
C ALA A 311 10.40 -1.17 31.39
N ASP A 312 10.66 -2.18 32.23
CA ASP A 312 11.74 -3.15 32.05
C ASP A 312 11.42 -4.25 31.01
N LYS A 313 10.16 -4.34 30.58
CA LYS A 313 9.64 -5.36 29.65
C LYS A 313 9.16 -4.78 28.34
N ASP A 314 9.37 -3.50 28.10
CA ASP A 314 9.05 -2.82 26.83
C ASP A 314 10.03 -3.27 25.74
N ARG A 315 9.85 -4.51 25.23
CA ARG A 315 10.76 -5.17 24.31
C ARG A 315 10.32 -5.16 22.86
N TRP A 316 9.13 -4.67 22.59
CA TRP A 316 8.60 -4.57 21.25
C TRP A 316 7.78 -3.29 21.07
N ASP A 317 7.69 -2.88 19.81
CA ASP A 317 6.89 -1.74 19.40
C ASP A 317 5.64 -2.25 18.69
N ASP A 318 4.47 -1.99 19.25
CA ASP A 318 3.18 -2.44 18.74
C ASP A 318 2.38 -1.30 18.14
N ILE A 319 1.83 -1.52 16.96
CA ILE A 319 0.74 -0.72 16.39
C ILE A 319 -0.45 -1.66 16.16
N ALA A 320 -1.58 -1.36 16.76
CA ALA A 320 -2.78 -2.18 16.64
C ALA A 320 -4.02 -1.32 16.43
N GLY A 321 -4.95 -1.81 15.68
CA GLY A 321 -6.19 -1.11 15.41
C GLY A 321 -7.00 -1.76 14.30
N GLY A 322 -7.77 -0.94 13.61
CA GLY A 322 -8.64 -1.40 12.56
C GLY A 322 -8.97 -0.35 11.54
N ASP A 323 -9.64 -0.81 10.51
CA ASP A 323 -10.14 0.02 9.43
C ASP A 323 -11.50 -0.51 8.94
N PHE A 324 -12.20 0.32 8.19
CA PHE A 324 -13.49 -0.05 7.62
C PHE A 324 -13.73 0.62 6.27
N ARG A 325 -14.64 0.04 5.51
CA ARG A 325 -15.19 0.61 4.29
C ARG A 325 -16.69 0.36 4.23
N LEU A 326 -17.46 1.43 4.08
CA LEU A 326 -18.92 1.41 3.96
C LEU A 326 -19.32 2.01 2.62
N SER A 327 -19.71 1.16 1.67
CA SER A 327 -20.09 1.56 0.31
C SER A 327 -21.59 1.60 0.16
N LEU A 328 -22.17 2.79 0.29
CA LEU A 328 -23.57 3.06 0.06
C LEU A 328 -23.79 3.57 -1.37
N PRO A 329 -25.03 3.53 -1.91
CA PRO A 329 -25.30 4.11 -3.23
C PRO A 329 -24.88 5.58 -3.31
N GLY A 330 -23.93 5.89 -4.20
CA GLY A 330 -23.44 7.25 -4.44
C GLY A 330 -22.43 7.79 -3.43
N VAL A 331 -22.10 7.07 -2.37
CA VAL A 331 -21.09 7.50 -1.38
C VAL A 331 -20.41 6.31 -0.71
N THR A 332 -19.10 6.39 -0.54
CA THR A 332 -18.32 5.43 0.24
C THR A 332 -17.63 6.18 1.38
N PHE A 333 -17.81 5.70 2.61
CA PHE A 333 -17.07 6.15 3.78
C PHE A 333 -16.00 5.12 4.11
N TYR A 334 -14.80 5.57 4.43
CA TYR A 334 -13.74 4.69 4.90
C TYR A 334 -12.91 5.36 5.99
N GLY A 335 -12.21 4.58 6.76
CA GLY A 335 -11.36 5.12 7.80
C GLY A 335 -10.47 4.08 8.43
N GLU A 336 -9.52 4.59 9.21
CA GLU A 336 -8.60 3.83 10.03
C GLU A 336 -8.54 4.43 11.44
N LEU A 337 -8.39 3.57 12.43
CA LEU A 337 -8.11 3.95 13.81
C LEU A 337 -7.09 2.98 14.39
N TYR A 338 -5.92 3.51 14.71
CA TYR A 338 -4.81 2.74 15.26
C TYR A 338 -4.30 3.37 16.55
N GLY A 339 -3.76 2.53 17.42
CA GLY A 339 -3.08 2.92 18.64
C GLY A 339 -1.66 2.42 18.67
N GLU A 340 -0.79 3.20 19.25
CA GLU A 340 0.58 2.89 19.61
C GLU A 340 0.69 3.14 21.10
N ASP A 341 1.47 2.33 21.81
CA ASP A 341 1.53 2.28 23.28
C ASP A 341 0.20 1.93 23.97
N GLN A 342 0.29 1.11 24.99
CA GLN A 342 -0.86 0.66 25.78
C GLN A 342 -0.84 1.25 27.19
N SER A 343 -1.98 1.78 27.62
CA SER A 343 -2.27 2.02 29.02
C SER A 343 -3.46 1.16 29.43
N HIS A 344 -3.23 0.14 30.23
CA HIS A 344 -4.27 -0.74 30.77
C HIS A 344 -5.24 -1.31 29.69
N TYR A 345 -4.71 -1.96 28.65
CA TYR A 345 -5.46 -2.56 27.53
C TYR A 345 -6.15 -1.59 26.55
N MET A 346 -5.98 -0.28 26.72
CA MET A 346 -6.47 0.72 25.78
C MET A 346 -5.30 1.46 25.13
N PRO A 347 -5.34 1.74 23.82
CA PRO A 347 -4.30 2.54 23.19
C PRO A 347 -4.29 3.95 23.78
N SER A 348 -3.10 4.40 24.20
CA SER A 348 -2.92 5.73 24.82
C SER A 348 -2.56 6.80 23.80
N LYS A 349 -1.96 6.40 22.68
CA LYS A 349 -1.56 7.26 21.55
C LYS A 349 -2.27 6.79 20.30
N VAL A 350 -3.04 7.67 19.69
CA VAL A 350 -3.99 7.32 18.64
C VAL A 350 -3.64 8.08 17.35
N ALA A 351 -3.80 7.39 16.22
CA ALA A 351 -3.83 7.98 14.90
C ALA A 351 -5.10 7.55 14.18
N TYR A 352 -5.63 8.41 13.32
CA TYR A 352 -6.83 8.10 12.57
C TYR A 352 -6.78 8.66 11.17
N ARG A 353 -7.57 8.06 10.29
CA ARG A 353 -7.87 8.53 8.95
C ARG A 353 -9.37 8.45 8.72
N ALA A 354 -9.92 9.44 8.07
CA ALA A 354 -11.30 9.45 7.62
C ALA A 354 -11.36 9.90 6.16
N GLY A 355 -12.13 9.20 5.34
CA GLY A 355 -12.28 9.50 3.93
C GLY A 355 -13.71 9.35 3.46
N ILE A 356 -14.02 10.13 2.41
CA ILE A 356 -15.28 10.07 1.68
C ILE A 356 -14.93 9.94 0.21
N TYR A 357 -15.50 8.93 -0.44
CA TYR A 357 -15.42 8.75 -1.89
C TYR A 357 -16.79 8.93 -2.51
N LEU A 358 -16.89 9.84 -3.46
CA LEU A 358 -18.10 10.15 -4.22
C LEU A 358 -17.92 9.63 -5.64
N PRO A 359 -18.34 8.40 -5.95
CA PRO A 359 -18.06 7.75 -7.23
C PRO A 359 -18.87 8.31 -8.39
N LYS A 360 -19.91 9.08 -8.10
CA LYS A 360 -20.91 9.56 -9.07
C LYS A 360 -21.22 11.04 -8.85
N LEU A 361 -20.28 11.92 -9.17
CA LEU A 361 -20.60 13.35 -9.29
C LEU A 361 -21.50 13.61 -10.49
N THR A 362 -21.37 12.80 -11.53
CA THR A 362 -22.27 12.73 -12.69
C THR A 362 -23.06 11.42 -12.66
N HIS A 363 -24.16 11.37 -13.37
CA HIS A 363 -25.05 10.21 -13.38
C HIS A 363 -24.35 8.90 -13.78
N ASP A 364 -23.45 8.97 -14.75
CA ASP A 364 -22.67 7.82 -15.23
C ASP A 364 -21.39 7.54 -14.42
N GLY A 365 -21.08 8.37 -13.41
CA GLY A 365 -19.88 8.26 -12.61
C GLY A 365 -18.59 8.62 -13.35
N SER A 366 -18.66 9.27 -14.52
CA SER A 366 -17.47 9.71 -15.26
C SER A 366 -16.66 10.80 -14.55
N TRP A 367 -17.26 11.45 -13.57
CA TRP A 367 -16.58 12.31 -12.61
C TRP A 367 -16.73 11.76 -11.21
N ASP A 368 -15.63 11.69 -10.48
CA ASP A 368 -15.63 11.29 -9.07
C ASP A 368 -14.75 12.21 -8.23
N MET A 369 -14.90 12.12 -6.92
CA MET A 369 -14.18 12.92 -5.96
C MET A 369 -13.80 12.07 -4.73
N THR A 370 -12.62 12.30 -4.20
CA THR A 370 -12.18 11.77 -2.90
C THR A 370 -11.78 12.91 -1.99
N LEU A 371 -12.23 12.87 -0.75
CA LEU A 371 -11.79 13.75 0.34
C LEU A 371 -11.28 12.89 1.47
N GLU A 372 -10.10 13.23 1.99
CA GLU A 372 -9.46 12.44 3.05
C GLU A 372 -8.74 13.34 4.03
N MET A 373 -8.79 12.99 5.30
CA MET A 373 -7.93 13.59 6.32
C MET A 373 -7.29 12.49 7.18
N ALA A 374 -6.12 12.78 7.70
CA ALA A 374 -5.41 11.92 8.65
C ALA A 374 -4.72 12.75 9.72
N ASP A 375 -4.58 12.16 10.91
CA ASP A 375 -3.96 12.80 12.06
C ASP A 375 -3.17 11.74 12.84
N THR A 376 -1.95 12.09 13.26
CA THR A 376 -1.10 11.23 14.09
C THR A 376 -0.72 11.93 15.36
N SER A 377 -0.56 11.16 16.44
CA SER A 377 -0.18 11.70 17.75
C SER A 377 1.29 12.10 17.83
N ASP A 378 1.65 12.81 18.89
CA ASP A 378 3.01 13.26 19.18
C ASP A 378 4.03 12.15 19.46
N ALA A 379 3.57 10.96 19.83
CA ALA A 379 4.43 9.78 20.04
C ALA A 379 4.44 8.82 18.84
N TRP A 380 3.67 9.08 17.81
CA TRP A 380 3.45 8.18 16.69
C TRP A 380 4.76 7.87 15.95
N TYR A 381 4.99 6.59 15.62
CA TYR A 381 6.18 6.05 14.97
C TYR A 381 7.50 6.14 15.77
N GLY A 382 7.53 6.71 16.94
CA GLY A 382 8.70 6.74 17.81
C GLY A 382 8.71 5.58 18.79
N HIS A 383 9.89 5.12 19.23
CA HIS A 383 10.03 4.11 20.29
C HIS A 383 11.33 4.31 21.07
N GLN A 384 11.30 4.03 22.36
CA GLN A 384 12.47 4.29 23.24
C GLN A 384 13.58 3.24 23.08
N ARG A 385 13.31 2.06 22.55
CA ARG A 385 14.31 1.01 22.30
C ARG A 385 14.70 0.93 20.83
N PHE A 386 13.72 0.98 19.94
CA PHE A 386 13.91 1.03 18.47
C PHE A 386 13.97 2.50 18.05
N ASN A 387 15.08 3.17 18.34
CA ASN A 387 15.17 4.62 18.19
C ASN A 387 15.20 5.14 16.77
N ASN A 388 15.40 4.27 15.77
CA ASN A 388 15.11 4.65 14.38
C ASN A 388 13.61 4.80 14.12
N GLY A 389 12.77 4.28 15.03
CA GLY A 389 11.33 4.34 14.94
C GLY A 389 10.74 3.30 14.00
N TRP A 390 9.48 3.51 13.63
CA TRP A 390 8.69 2.63 12.75
C TRP A 390 9.14 2.78 11.29
N THR A 391 10.37 2.33 11.02
CA THR A 391 11.06 2.54 9.75
C THR A 391 11.68 1.26 9.20
N TYR A 392 11.81 1.24 7.89
CA TYR A 392 12.55 0.22 7.16
C TYR A 392 13.45 0.91 6.13
N HIS A 393 14.76 0.65 6.20
CA HIS A 393 15.77 1.44 5.52
C HIS A 393 15.58 2.93 5.84
N ASP A 394 15.29 3.78 4.91
CA ASP A 394 15.21 5.22 5.11
C ASP A 394 13.77 5.74 4.88
N ALA A 395 12.77 4.94 5.22
CA ALA A 395 11.38 5.29 5.05
C ALA A 395 10.51 4.81 6.21
N ILE A 396 9.46 5.55 6.53
CA ILE A 396 8.41 5.11 7.46
C ILE A 396 7.64 3.94 6.86
N MET A 397 7.39 2.90 7.64
CA MET A 397 6.63 1.73 7.21
C MET A 397 5.13 2.00 7.05
N GLY A 398 4.63 3.07 7.65
CA GLY A 398 3.25 3.55 7.56
C GLY A 398 3.12 4.78 6.65
N ASP A 399 2.43 5.81 7.13
CA ASP A 399 2.16 7.03 6.38
C ASP A 399 3.36 8.00 6.40
N ALA A 400 3.74 8.50 5.23
CA ALA A 400 4.84 9.46 5.05
C ALA A 400 4.63 10.79 5.78
N MET A 401 3.42 11.10 6.24
CA MET A 401 3.16 12.33 7.01
C MET A 401 3.94 12.38 8.33
N GLY A 402 4.37 11.21 8.84
CA GLY A 402 5.12 11.12 10.08
C GLY A 402 4.27 11.28 11.33
N ARG A 403 4.93 11.64 12.44
CA ARG A 403 4.32 11.80 13.76
C ARG A 403 3.85 13.24 13.98
N ASP A 404 2.93 13.42 14.92
CA ASP A 404 2.37 14.72 15.32
C ASP A 404 1.96 15.54 14.09
N ALA A 405 1.32 14.86 13.15
CA ALA A 405 1.06 15.39 11.83
C ALA A 405 -0.43 15.42 11.51
N ARG A 406 -0.81 16.31 10.61
CA ARG A 406 -2.15 16.40 10.06
C ARG A 406 -2.10 16.57 8.56
N LYS A 407 -2.91 15.80 7.85
CA LYS A 407 -2.97 15.81 6.39
C LYS A 407 -4.41 15.96 5.93
N TYR A 408 -4.60 16.85 4.94
CA TYR A 408 -5.85 17.02 4.21
C TYR A 408 -5.59 16.75 2.74
N TYR A 409 -6.47 15.99 2.12
CA TYR A 409 -6.36 15.61 0.71
C TYR A 409 -7.71 15.73 0.03
N GLY A 410 -7.72 16.23 -1.20
CA GLY A 410 -8.87 16.25 -2.08
C GLY A 410 -8.43 15.97 -3.51
N ALA A 411 -9.21 15.15 -4.21
CA ALA A 411 -8.99 14.84 -5.62
C ALA A 411 -10.29 14.80 -6.38
N ILE A 412 -10.27 15.28 -7.61
CA ILE A 412 -11.34 15.12 -8.58
C ILE A 412 -10.77 14.42 -9.82
N ARG A 413 -11.51 13.46 -10.36
CA ARG A 413 -11.08 12.68 -11.52
C ARG A 413 -12.18 12.64 -12.56
N HIS A 414 -11.75 12.64 -13.82
CA HIS A 414 -12.62 12.47 -14.97
C HIS A 414 -12.18 11.25 -15.78
N TYR A 415 -13.14 10.36 -16.05
CA TYR A 415 -12.91 9.14 -16.80
C TYR A 415 -13.51 9.28 -18.21
N LEU A 416 -12.72 8.87 -19.19
CA LEU A 416 -13.06 8.85 -20.61
C LEU A 416 -12.94 7.43 -21.15
N PRO A 417 -13.57 7.12 -22.27
CA PRO A 417 -13.36 5.85 -22.96
C PRO A 417 -11.88 5.60 -23.27
N ASN A 418 -11.55 4.34 -23.62
CA ASN A 418 -10.21 3.92 -23.98
C ASN A 418 -9.21 4.02 -22.83
N GLU A 419 -9.63 3.64 -21.60
CA GLU A 419 -8.80 3.65 -20.40
C GLU A 419 -8.10 5.00 -20.16
N THR A 420 -8.74 6.07 -20.54
CA THR A 420 -8.24 7.43 -20.40
C THR A 420 -8.83 8.07 -19.17
N SER A 421 -8.00 8.69 -18.35
CA SER A 421 -8.46 9.50 -17.22
C SER A 421 -7.53 10.67 -16.97
N ILE A 422 -8.08 11.70 -16.37
CA ILE A 422 -7.37 12.88 -15.91
C ILE A 422 -7.82 13.19 -14.48
N GLY A 423 -6.90 13.62 -13.63
CA GLY A 423 -7.20 13.95 -12.24
C GLY A 423 -6.45 15.18 -11.78
N LEU A 424 -7.06 15.87 -10.84
CA LEU A 424 -6.44 16.95 -10.08
C LEU A 424 -6.49 16.60 -8.61
N TYR A 425 -5.41 16.81 -7.89
CA TYR A 425 -5.42 16.70 -6.44
C TYR A 425 -4.70 17.86 -5.77
N ALA A 426 -5.10 18.11 -4.53
CA ALA A 426 -4.42 19.01 -3.62
C ALA A 426 -4.25 18.31 -2.27
N GLN A 427 -3.11 18.51 -1.64
CA GLN A 427 -2.79 17.91 -0.34
C GLN A 427 -2.02 18.92 0.51
N ARG A 428 -2.43 19.07 1.76
CA ARG A 428 -1.70 19.84 2.77
C ARG A 428 -1.29 18.90 3.90
N THR A 429 0.00 18.89 4.21
CA THR A 429 0.56 18.12 5.31
C THR A 429 1.30 19.05 6.26
N GLU A 430 0.89 19.08 7.51
CA GLU A 430 1.60 19.74 8.61
C GLU A 430 2.27 18.65 9.45
N MET A 431 3.60 18.67 9.51
CA MET A 431 4.41 17.63 10.16
C MET A 431 5.00 18.17 11.45
N GLU A 432 5.13 17.31 12.49
CA GLU A 432 5.75 17.69 13.78
C GLU A 432 5.18 18.98 14.35
N ARG A 433 3.87 19.08 14.46
CA ARG A 433 3.12 20.30 14.80
C ARG A 433 3.43 20.88 16.18
N GLY A 434 3.91 20.05 17.11
CA GLY A 434 4.36 20.48 18.43
C GLY A 434 5.68 21.28 18.43
N MET A 435 6.44 21.23 17.35
CA MET A 435 7.66 22.00 17.21
C MET A 435 7.37 23.43 16.76
N ARG A 436 8.13 24.39 17.29
CA ARG A 436 7.96 25.82 16.96
C ARG A 436 8.16 26.11 15.47
N ILE A 437 9.15 25.46 14.88
CA ILE A 437 9.44 25.50 13.43
C ILE A 437 9.23 24.09 12.95
N HIS A 438 8.22 23.88 12.11
CA HIS A 438 7.86 22.54 11.63
C HIS A 438 7.50 22.58 10.14
N PRO A 439 7.73 21.49 9.42
CA PRO A 439 7.43 21.41 8.01
C PRO A 439 5.94 21.52 7.71
N THR A 440 5.60 22.32 6.71
CA THR A 440 4.27 22.36 6.09
C THR A 440 4.44 22.24 4.58
N VAL A 441 3.75 21.27 3.99
CA VAL A 441 3.82 20.98 2.56
C VAL A 441 2.44 21.13 1.94
N ASN A 442 2.32 22.02 0.95
CA ASN A 442 1.14 22.13 0.10
C ASN A 442 1.51 21.57 -1.28
N GLU A 443 0.88 20.48 -1.65
CA GLU A 443 1.18 19.72 -2.86
C GLU A 443 -0.03 19.74 -3.80
N PHE A 444 0.22 19.99 -5.08
CA PHE A 444 -0.78 20.00 -6.14
C PHE A 444 -0.31 19.12 -7.27
N GLY A 445 -1.20 18.34 -7.85
CA GLY A 445 -0.86 17.48 -8.97
C GLY A 445 -1.96 17.37 -10.00
N LEU A 446 -1.52 17.28 -11.26
CA LEU A 446 -2.31 16.87 -12.41
C LEU A 446 -1.84 15.48 -12.81
N THR A 447 -2.75 14.52 -12.78
CA THR A 447 -2.46 13.14 -13.15
C THR A 447 -3.20 12.79 -14.44
N GLY A 448 -2.65 11.86 -15.21
CA GLY A 448 -3.28 11.38 -16.42
C GLY A 448 -2.82 9.99 -16.79
N GLN A 449 -3.68 9.27 -17.47
CA GLN A 449 -3.35 8.01 -18.10
C GLN A 449 -4.18 7.82 -19.36
N THR A 450 -3.63 7.12 -20.34
CA THR A 450 -4.33 6.77 -21.58
C THR A 450 -3.71 5.55 -22.24
N LYS A 451 -4.50 4.85 -23.02
CA LYS A 451 -4.03 3.81 -23.93
C LYS A 451 -3.60 4.44 -25.25
N LEU A 452 -2.32 4.36 -25.59
CA LEU A 452 -1.78 4.92 -26.84
C LEU A 452 -2.02 4.02 -28.05
N ALA A 453 -1.88 2.72 -27.84
CA ALA A 453 -2.06 1.68 -28.85
C ALA A 453 -2.43 0.37 -28.14
N GLN A 454 -2.68 -0.69 -28.91
CA GLN A 454 -2.88 -2.00 -28.32
C GLN A 454 -1.66 -2.36 -27.46
N ASP A 455 -1.90 -2.71 -26.20
CA ASP A 455 -0.89 -3.12 -25.23
C ASP A 455 0.17 -2.05 -24.89
N VAL A 456 -0.07 -0.79 -25.25
CA VAL A 456 0.81 0.35 -24.94
C VAL A 456 0.04 1.42 -24.17
N TYR A 457 0.55 1.74 -22.96
CA TYR A 457 -0.09 2.65 -22.03
C TYR A 457 0.86 3.79 -21.67
N LEU A 458 0.31 4.97 -21.50
CA LEU A 458 1.00 6.16 -21.01
C LEU A 458 0.33 6.63 -19.72
N ASN A 459 1.13 6.90 -18.70
CA ASN A 459 0.66 7.61 -17.51
C ASN A 459 1.69 8.66 -17.08
N GLY A 460 1.24 9.61 -16.30
CA GLY A 460 2.12 10.65 -15.81
C GLY A 460 1.48 11.56 -14.78
N ILE A 461 2.32 12.38 -14.19
CA ILE A 461 1.96 13.42 -13.23
C ILE A 461 2.76 14.66 -13.53
N ILE A 462 2.13 15.82 -13.35
CA ILE A 462 2.79 17.13 -13.24
C ILE A 462 2.41 17.69 -11.88
N GLY A 463 3.38 18.03 -11.07
CA GLY A 463 3.16 18.47 -9.70
C GLY A 463 3.92 19.73 -9.33
N TYR A 464 3.38 20.43 -8.37
CA TYR A 464 3.98 21.59 -7.72
C TYR A 464 3.76 21.49 -6.21
N ALA A 465 4.80 21.77 -5.45
CA ALA A 465 4.72 21.81 -4.00
C ALA A 465 5.37 23.09 -3.45
N ASN A 466 4.70 23.70 -2.49
CA ASN A 466 5.25 24.72 -1.62
C ASN A 466 5.63 24.05 -0.29
N VAL A 467 6.91 24.10 0.05
CA VAL A 467 7.49 23.45 1.22
C VAL A 467 8.00 24.52 2.18
N GLU A 468 7.34 24.66 3.31
CA GLU A 468 7.73 25.61 4.34
C GLU A 468 8.43 24.88 5.49
N ASN A 469 9.53 25.44 5.95
CA ASN A 469 10.26 25.04 7.16
C ASN A 469 10.72 23.56 7.15
N ALA A 470 11.02 23.00 6.00
CA ALA A 470 11.62 21.68 5.92
C ALA A 470 12.94 21.62 6.72
N ASP A 471 13.26 20.44 7.24
CA ASP A 471 14.44 20.23 8.09
C ASP A 471 14.50 21.17 9.32
N PHE A 472 13.32 21.64 9.77
CA PHE A 472 13.15 22.49 10.95
C PHE A 472 13.89 23.82 10.88
N THR A 473 14.07 24.35 9.67
CA THR A 473 14.68 25.65 9.41
C THR A 473 13.68 26.59 8.76
N ILE A 474 13.79 27.89 9.06
CA ILE A 474 12.91 28.89 8.45
C ILE A 474 13.33 29.10 7.00
N HIS A 475 12.65 28.43 6.10
CA HIS A 475 12.90 28.50 4.67
C HIS A 475 11.66 28.04 3.89
N THR A 476 11.48 28.52 2.66
CA THR A 476 10.42 28.11 1.77
C THR A 476 11.02 27.66 0.44
N ASP A 477 10.72 26.43 0.06
CA ASP A 477 11.08 25.83 -1.22
C ASP A 477 9.85 25.69 -2.13
N HIS A 478 10.10 25.76 -3.43
CA HIS A 478 9.10 25.56 -4.47
C HIS A 478 9.53 24.39 -5.35
N ASP A 479 8.99 23.22 -5.07
CA ASP A 479 9.35 22.01 -5.80
C ASP A 479 8.44 21.82 -7.01
N LYS A 480 9.03 21.38 -8.11
CA LYS A 480 8.32 20.97 -9.33
C LYS A 480 8.66 19.53 -9.64
N PHE A 481 7.66 18.79 -10.08
CA PHE A 481 7.78 17.37 -10.34
C PHE A 481 7.03 17.00 -11.60
N ALA A 482 7.60 16.10 -12.39
CA ALA A 482 6.91 15.53 -13.53
C ALA A 482 7.38 14.09 -13.74
N THR A 483 6.46 13.22 -14.12
CA THR A 483 6.77 11.88 -14.61
C THR A 483 5.99 11.58 -15.88
N ALA A 484 6.60 10.77 -16.75
CA ALA A 484 5.93 10.12 -17.87
C ALA A 484 6.41 8.68 -17.94
N THR A 485 5.47 7.74 -17.91
CA THR A 485 5.75 6.31 -17.99
C THR A 485 5.05 5.71 -19.20
N ILE A 486 5.82 5.04 -20.04
CA ILE A 486 5.28 4.19 -21.11
C ILE A 486 5.42 2.75 -20.65
N GLN A 487 4.32 2.00 -20.73
CA GLN A 487 4.28 0.60 -20.39
C GLN A 487 3.82 -0.23 -21.59
N TRP A 488 4.58 -1.25 -21.93
CA TRP A 488 4.22 -2.30 -22.86
C TRP A 488 3.76 -3.53 -22.08
N ARG A 489 2.60 -4.06 -22.43
CA ARG A 489 2.04 -5.30 -21.85
C ARG A 489 2.11 -6.42 -22.88
N TYR A 490 2.40 -7.65 -22.42
CA TYR A 490 2.62 -8.82 -23.26
C TYR A 490 1.61 -9.95 -22.94
#